data_4a1cbc4a04d7b3859fc53d3752a57df7
#
_entry.id   4a1cbc4a04d7b3859fc53d3752a57df7
#
_cell.length_a   1.000
_cell.length_b   1.000
_cell.length_c   1.000
_cell.angle_alpha   90.00
_cell.angle_beta   90.00
_cell.angle_gamma   90.00
#
_symmetry.space_group_name_H-M   'P 1'
#
loop_
_entity.id
_entity.type
_entity.pdbx_description
1 polymer ?
#
loop_
_entity_poly.entity_id
_entity_poly.type
_entity_poly.pdbx_seq_one_letter_code
_entity_poly.pdbx_strand_id
1 'polypeptide(L)'
;MRNSKMKGFTLVELIVVIAIIGVLAAILVPSMIGYVGQSKLSTANSNAKLVYTNVATFSTQCETAGYPCKPNVKVPSFSLMYSSNGVTDAAYAYEKKGGDDTKANTEKALSTLMGSNSASCGYAAAAYSSAGTPASTYWAKTDADLYVGHYPEEATTKGQYSLTEISADE
;
A
#
# COMPACT_ATOMS: atom_id res chain seq x y z
N MET A 1 -4.91 62.16 11.22
CA MET A 1 -4.15 60.87 11.17
C MET A 1 -4.22 60.21 12.54
N ARG A 2 -4.97 59.10 12.71
CA ARG A 2 -5.05 58.38 13.98
C ARG A 2 -3.88 57.40 14.04
N ASN A 3 -2.87 57.69 14.89
CA ASN A 3 -1.82 56.78 15.20
C ASN A 3 -2.38 55.63 16.05
N SER A 4 -2.65 54.48 15.43
CA SER A 4 -2.97 53.25 16.17
C SER A 4 -1.68 52.73 16.80
N LYS A 5 -1.52 52.86 18.10
CA LYS A 5 -0.42 52.25 18.88
C LYS A 5 -0.64 50.73 18.81
N MET A 6 0.10 50.03 17.98
CA MET A 6 0.19 48.57 18.03
C MET A 6 0.81 48.19 19.37
N LYS A 7 0.06 47.44 20.19
CA LYS A 7 0.59 46.85 21.42
C LYS A 7 1.55 45.73 21.03
N GLY A 8 2.81 45.88 21.36
CA GLY A 8 3.80 44.78 21.16
C GLY A 8 3.66 43.72 22.23
N PHE A 9 4.03 42.49 21.87
CA PHE A 9 4.12 41.37 22.82
C PHE A 9 5.26 41.57 23.80
N THR A 10 5.04 41.25 25.07
CA THR A 10 6.11 41.25 26.07
C THR A 10 6.95 39.99 25.98
N LEU A 11 8.22 40.05 26.33
CA LEU A 11 9.12 38.89 26.36
C LEU A 11 8.61 37.81 27.33
N VAL A 12 7.99 38.22 28.44
CA VAL A 12 7.42 37.29 29.43
C VAL A 12 6.24 36.50 28.86
N GLU A 13 5.34 37.16 28.12
CA GLU A 13 4.22 36.48 27.46
C GLU A 13 4.71 35.41 26.48
N LEU A 14 5.79 35.69 25.73
CA LEU A 14 6.37 34.74 24.81
C LEU A 14 6.98 33.53 25.54
N ILE A 15 7.73 33.75 26.61
CA ILE A 15 8.37 32.68 27.39
C ILE A 15 7.31 31.75 28.01
N VAL A 16 6.24 32.32 28.56
CA VAL A 16 5.17 31.53 29.17
C VAL A 16 4.50 30.65 28.14
N VAL A 17 4.22 31.16 26.94
CA VAL A 17 3.59 30.38 25.85
C VAL A 17 4.47 29.21 25.43
N ILE A 18 5.76 29.44 25.18
CA ILE A 18 6.68 28.38 24.79
C ILE A 18 6.86 27.32 25.89
N ALA A 19 6.86 27.75 27.18
CA ALA A 19 6.92 26.81 28.29
C ALA A 19 5.70 25.89 28.35
N ILE A 20 4.50 26.44 28.17
CA ILE A 20 3.24 25.63 28.14
C ILE A 20 3.27 24.67 26.94
N ILE A 21 3.62 25.14 25.74
CA ILE A 21 3.70 24.28 24.56
C ILE A 21 4.75 23.18 24.78
N GLY A 22 5.89 23.49 25.39
CA GLY A 22 6.94 22.50 25.69
C GLY A 22 6.46 21.38 26.60
N VAL A 23 5.71 21.70 27.67
CA VAL A 23 5.15 20.71 28.58
C VAL A 23 4.09 19.83 27.86
N LEU A 24 3.20 20.46 27.10
CA LEU A 24 2.19 19.71 26.32
C LEU A 24 2.82 18.79 25.27
N ALA A 25 3.82 19.29 24.55
CA ALA A 25 4.53 18.49 23.54
C ALA A 25 5.27 17.29 24.15
N ALA A 26 5.88 17.45 25.34
CA ALA A 26 6.59 16.38 26.03
C ALA A 26 5.70 15.16 26.35
N ILE A 27 4.39 15.37 26.54
CA ILE A 27 3.42 14.30 26.80
C ILE A 27 2.82 13.75 25.51
N LEU A 28 2.51 14.64 24.55
CA LEU A 28 1.79 14.24 23.33
C LEU A 28 2.68 13.51 22.31
N VAL A 29 3.95 13.93 22.15
CA VAL A 29 4.82 13.35 21.12
C VAL A 29 5.06 11.85 21.31
N PRO A 30 5.39 11.32 22.51
CA PRO A 30 5.60 9.89 22.69
C PRO A 30 4.35 9.06 22.36
N SER A 31 3.16 9.53 22.72
CA SER A 31 1.89 8.81 22.46
C SER A 31 1.53 8.79 20.97
N MET A 32 1.85 9.86 20.22
CA MET A 32 1.56 9.94 18.79
C MET A 32 2.42 8.98 17.95
N ILE A 33 3.65 8.69 18.34
CA ILE A 33 4.54 7.81 17.58
C ILE A 33 3.95 6.41 17.46
N GLY A 34 3.39 5.86 18.54
CA GLY A 34 2.72 4.56 18.51
C GLY A 34 1.48 4.54 17.61
N TYR A 35 0.66 5.59 17.71
CA TYR A 35 -0.55 5.72 16.89
C TYR A 35 -0.27 5.83 15.39
N VAL A 36 0.75 6.61 15.02
CA VAL A 36 1.18 6.75 13.62
C VAL A 36 1.66 5.41 13.06
N GLY A 37 2.39 4.61 13.85
CA GLY A 37 2.82 3.28 13.44
C GLY A 37 1.64 2.34 13.14
N GLN A 38 0.64 2.30 14.04
CA GLN A 38 -0.58 1.51 13.85
C GLN A 38 -1.39 1.98 12.64
N SER A 39 -1.49 3.29 12.44
CA SER A 39 -2.19 3.87 11.28
C SER A 39 -1.53 3.47 9.96
N LYS A 40 -0.19 3.47 9.89
CA LYS A 40 0.54 3.00 8.71
C LYS A 40 0.27 1.53 8.42
N LEU A 41 0.29 0.69 9.46
CA LEU A 41 0.03 -0.74 9.32
C LEU A 41 -1.41 -1.02 8.87
N SER A 42 -2.38 -0.34 9.46
CA SER A 42 -3.79 -0.43 9.04
C SER A 42 -3.99 -0.02 7.58
N THR A 43 -3.31 1.05 7.14
CA THR A 43 -3.32 1.48 5.74
C THR A 43 -2.69 0.42 4.83
N ALA A 44 -1.59 -0.17 5.25
CA ALA A 44 -0.91 -1.22 4.48
C ALA A 44 -1.80 -2.48 4.35
N ASN A 45 -2.45 -2.93 5.43
CA ASN A 45 -3.40 -4.05 5.40
C ASN A 45 -4.60 -3.77 4.48
N SER A 46 -5.14 -2.54 4.54
CA SER A 46 -6.25 -2.14 3.67
C SER A 46 -5.85 -2.17 2.19
N ASN A 47 -4.65 -1.73 1.86
CA ASN A 47 -4.13 -1.80 0.50
C ASN A 47 -3.79 -3.24 0.08
N ALA A 48 -3.26 -4.08 0.97
CA ALA A 48 -3.06 -5.50 0.68
C ALA A 48 -4.38 -6.22 0.35
N LYS A 49 -5.44 -5.92 1.10
CA LYS A 49 -6.80 -6.41 0.79
C LYS A 49 -7.31 -5.90 -0.56
N LEU A 50 -7.01 -4.65 -0.91
CA LEU A 50 -7.35 -4.10 -2.23
C LEU A 50 -6.58 -4.83 -3.34
N VAL A 51 -5.29 -5.12 -3.15
CA VAL A 51 -4.51 -5.98 -4.07
C VAL A 51 -5.18 -7.33 -4.23
N TYR A 52 -5.55 -7.99 -3.13
CA TYR A 52 -6.23 -9.29 -3.15
C TYR A 52 -7.52 -9.26 -3.98
N THR A 53 -8.37 -8.28 -3.75
CA THR A 53 -9.64 -8.13 -4.47
C THR A 53 -9.41 -7.94 -5.97
N ASN A 54 -8.42 -7.15 -6.36
CA ASN A 54 -8.08 -6.91 -7.74
C ASN A 54 -7.47 -8.15 -8.42
N VAL A 55 -6.62 -8.91 -7.71
CA VAL A 55 -6.08 -10.19 -8.20
C VAL A 55 -7.21 -11.22 -8.36
N ALA A 56 -8.16 -11.29 -7.42
CA ALA A 56 -9.32 -12.16 -7.52
C ALA A 56 -10.20 -11.82 -8.73
N THR A 57 -10.45 -10.52 -8.94
CA THR A 57 -11.20 -10.06 -10.11
C THR A 57 -10.49 -10.44 -11.41
N PHE A 58 -9.18 -10.18 -11.48
CA PHE A 58 -8.37 -10.57 -12.64
C PHE A 58 -8.39 -12.08 -12.88
N SER A 59 -8.20 -12.90 -11.83
CA SER A 59 -8.24 -14.37 -11.93
C SER A 59 -9.59 -14.87 -12.49
N THR A 60 -10.70 -14.32 -11.99
CA THR A 60 -12.05 -14.65 -12.47
C THR A 60 -12.26 -14.23 -13.92
N GLN A 61 -11.76 -13.09 -14.32
CA GLN A 61 -11.83 -12.63 -15.71
C GLN A 61 -11.03 -13.55 -16.64
N CYS A 62 -9.82 -13.97 -16.24
CA CYS A 62 -9.00 -14.92 -16.98
C CYS A 62 -9.71 -16.27 -17.15
N GLU A 63 -10.31 -16.77 -16.08
CA GLU A 63 -11.08 -18.03 -16.10
C GLU A 63 -12.28 -17.94 -17.06
N THR A 64 -13.05 -16.85 -16.98
CA THR A 64 -14.20 -16.60 -17.85
C THR A 64 -13.80 -16.48 -19.32
N ALA A 65 -12.62 -15.93 -19.60
CA ALA A 65 -12.07 -15.82 -20.95
C ALA A 65 -11.49 -17.15 -21.49
N GLY A 66 -11.43 -18.20 -20.67
CA GLY A 66 -10.88 -19.51 -21.04
C GLY A 66 -9.35 -19.62 -20.89
N TYR A 67 -8.72 -18.69 -20.19
CA TYR A 67 -7.28 -18.64 -19.92
C TYR A 67 -7.00 -18.52 -18.42
N PRO A 68 -7.31 -19.56 -17.61
CA PRO A 68 -7.16 -19.49 -16.16
C PRO A 68 -5.71 -19.22 -15.77
N CYS A 69 -5.55 -18.49 -14.67
CA CYS A 69 -4.23 -18.24 -14.09
C CYS A 69 -3.55 -19.56 -13.70
N LYS A 70 -2.24 -19.63 -13.87
CA LYS A 70 -1.48 -20.82 -13.45
C LYS A 70 -1.55 -20.98 -11.93
N PRO A 71 -1.75 -22.23 -11.46
CA PRO A 71 -1.66 -22.54 -10.04
C PRO A 71 -0.24 -22.36 -9.49
N ASN A 72 -0.16 -22.04 -8.21
CA ASN A 72 1.09 -21.92 -7.43
C ASN A 72 2.08 -20.90 -7.99
N VAL A 73 1.63 -19.91 -8.75
CA VAL A 73 2.47 -18.83 -9.25
C VAL A 73 2.71 -17.80 -8.15
N LYS A 74 3.96 -17.39 -8.00
CA LYS A 74 4.38 -16.30 -7.13
C LYS A 74 4.73 -15.08 -7.98
N VAL A 75 4.06 -13.97 -7.69
CA VAL A 75 4.32 -12.66 -8.28
C VAL A 75 5.17 -11.89 -7.27
N PRO A 76 6.49 -11.78 -7.48
CA PRO A 76 7.37 -11.07 -6.55
C PRO A 76 6.99 -9.60 -6.48
N SER A 77 7.58 -8.88 -5.54
CA SER A 77 7.29 -7.46 -5.38
C SER A 77 7.57 -6.66 -6.64
N PHE A 78 6.63 -5.83 -7.03
CA PHE A 78 6.74 -4.90 -8.15
C PHE A 78 6.14 -3.55 -7.78
N SER A 79 6.59 -2.50 -8.47
CA SER A 79 6.15 -1.14 -8.21
C SER A 79 4.79 -0.85 -8.86
N LEU A 80 3.84 -0.38 -8.05
CA LEU A 80 2.57 0.19 -8.49
C LEU A 80 2.76 1.69 -8.67
N MET A 81 3.09 2.14 -9.88
CA MET A 81 3.33 3.55 -10.17
C MET A 81 2.01 4.28 -10.43
N TYR A 82 1.88 5.47 -9.83
CA TYR A 82 0.76 6.37 -10.14
C TYR A 82 0.87 6.91 -11.56
N SER A 83 -0.20 6.82 -12.31
CA SER A 83 -0.35 7.47 -13.62
C SER A 83 -1.60 8.33 -13.62
N SER A 84 -1.44 9.66 -13.74
CA SER A 84 -2.55 10.61 -13.81
C SER A 84 -3.45 10.42 -15.03
N ASN A 85 -2.93 9.78 -16.08
CA ASN A 85 -3.67 9.52 -17.33
C ASN A 85 -4.37 8.16 -17.35
N GLY A 86 -4.35 7.42 -16.23
CA GLY A 86 -4.65 6.00 -16.23
C GLY A 86 -3.64 5.22 -17.09
N VAL A 87 -3.47 3.95 -16.84
CA VAL A 87 -2.74 3.09 -17.77
C VAL A 87 -3.72 2.80 -18.90
N THR A 88 -3.59 3.55 -20.02
CA THR A 88 -4.49 3.48 -21.17
C THR A 88 -4.40 2.18 -21.98
N ASP A 89 -3.45 1.34 -21.70
CA ASP A 89 -3.39 -0.02 -22.25
C ASP A 89 -4.26 -0.99 -21.43
N ALA A 90 -5.55 -0.73 -21.47
CA ALA A 90 -6.59 -1.63 -20.98
C ALA A 90 -6.79 -2.90 -21.84
N ALA A 91 -5.95 -3.14 -22.78
CA ALA A 91 -5.80 -4.47 -23.33
C ALA A 91 -5.06 -5.30 -22.28
N TYR A 92 -5.79 -5.74 -21.21
CA TYR A 92 -5.45 -7.02 -20.66
C TYR A 92 -5.44 -7.97 -21.86
N ALA A 93 -4.28 -8.25 -22.38
CA ALA A 93 -4.17 -9.29 -23.34
C ALA A 93 -4.49 -10.57 -22.60
N TYR A 94 -5.78 -10.91 -22.54
CA TYR A 94 -6.23 -12.29 -22.39
C TYR A 94 -5.71 -13.13 -23.56
N GLU A 95 -4.67 -12.61 -24.23
CA GLU A 95 -4.07 -13.24 -25.37
C GLU A 95 -3.38 -14.51 -24.94
N LYS A 96 -4.03 -15.62 -25.27
CA LYS A 96 -3.53 -16.98 -25.59
C LYS A 96 -2.35 -17.58 -24.80
N LYS A 97 -1.74 -16.85 -23.83
CA LYS A 97 -0.57 -17.25 -23.06
C LYS A 97 -0.82 -17.21 -21.56
N GLY A 98 -2.07 -17.24 -21.12
CA GLY A 98 -2.47 -17.11 -19.72
C GLY A 98 -1.68 -17.98 -18.75
N GLY A 99 -1.28 -19.15 -19.18
CA GLY A 99 -0.50 -20.06 -18.38
C GLY A 99 0.92 -19.57 -18.12
N ASP A 100 1.69 -19.15 -19.11
CA ASP A 100 3.11 -18.83 -18.92
C ASP A 100 3.36 -17.39 -18.45
N ASP A 101 2.40 -16.49 -18.70
CA ASP A 101 2.52 -15.08 -18.40
C ASP A 101 1.65 -14.61 -17.22
N THR A 102 1.15 -15.52 -16.36
CA THR A 102 0.32 -15.16 -15.19
C THR A 102 0.96 -14.05 -14.36
N LYS A 103 2.28 -14.12 -14.12
CA LYS A 103 3.02 -13.12 -13.38
C LYS A 103 2.97 -11.73 -14.04
N ALA A 104 3.40 -11.62 -15.30
CA ALA A 104 3.42 -10.35 -16.04
C ALA A 104 2.01 -9.76 -16.23
N ASN A 105 1.03 -10.61 -16.49
CA ASN A 105 -0.36 -10.20 -16.63
C ASN A 105 -0.96 -9.71 -15.30
N THR A 106 -0.61 -10.32 -14.17
CA THR A 106 -1.01 -9.85 -12.84
C THR A 106 -0.42 -8.48 -12.53
N GLU A 107 0.88 -8.27 -12.79
CA GLU A 107 1.56 -6.99 -12.61
C GLU A 107 0.89 -5.88 -13.43
N LYS A 108 0.58 -6.16 -14.70
CA LYS A 108 -0.10 -5.24 -15.60
C LYS A 108 -1.53 -4.94 -15.14
N ALA A 109 -2.29 -5.97 -14.73
CA ALA A 109 -3.65 -5.83 -14.24
C ALA A 109 -3.70 -4.95 -12.98
N LEU A 110 -2.84 -5.22 -12.00
CA LEU A 110 -2.77 -4.43 -10.76
C LEU A 110 -2.31 -3.00 -11.01
N SER A 111 -1.34 -2.78 -11.89
CA SER A 111 -0.91 -1.44 -12.28
C SER A 111 -2.04 -0.62 -12.90
N THR A 112 -2.90 -1.26 -13.69
CA THR A 112 -4.07 -0.60 -14.28
C THR A 112 -5.15 -0.32 -13.25
N LEU A 113 -5.50 -1.28 -12.41
CA LEU A 113 -6.60 -1.17 -11.45
C LEU A 113 -6.26 -0.25 -10.25
N MET A 114 -5.01 -0.24 -9.82
CA MET A 114 -4.56 0.50 -8.63
C MET A 114 -3.78 1.77 -8.97
N GLY A 115 -3.16 1.83 -10.14
CA GLY A 115 -2.30 2.96 -10.54
C GLY A 115 -3.04 4.30 -10.71
N SER A 116 -4.37 4.31 -10.79
CA SER A 116 -5.18 5.52 -10.85
C SER A 116 -5.31 6.24 -9.50
N ASN A 117 -4.97 5.59 -8.39
CA ASN A 117 -5.07 6.14 -7.04
C ASN A 117 -3.68 6.24 -6.38
N SER A 118 -3.19 7.46 -6.18
CA SER A 118 -1.89 7.72 -5.56
C SER A 118 -1.75 7.16 -4.14
N ALA A 119 -2.87 7.01 -3.41
CA ALA A 119 -2.86 6.45 -2.05
C ALA A 119 -2.56 4.94 -2.03
N SER A 120 -2.97 4.21 -3.06
CA SER A 120 -2.71 2.78 -3.23
C SER A 120 -1.44 2.46 -4.01
N CYS A 121 -0.75 3.47 -4.57
CA CYS A 121 0.55 3.30 -5.18
C CYS A 121 1.63 2.96 -4.15
N GLY A 122 2.47 2.00 -4.50
CA GLY A 122 3.52 1.46 -3.62
C GLY A 122 4.11 0.22 -4.27
N TYR A 123 4.39 -0.79 -3.46
CA TYR A 123 4.87 -2.09 -3.91
C TYR A 123 3.85 -3.15 -3.53
N ALA A 124 3.56 -4.04 -4.46
CA ALA A 124 2.66 -5.15 -4.24
C ALA A 124 3.32 -6.47 -4.61
N ALA A 125 2.88 -7.54 -3.95
CA ALA A 125 3.23 -8.89 -4.30
C ALA A 125 2.01 -9.80 -4.10
N ALA A 126 1.92 -10.90 -4.84
CA ALA A 126 0.79 -11.82 -4.79
C ALA A 126 1.22 -13.27 -4.98
N ALA A 127 0.54 -14.19 -4.32
CA ALA A 127 0.70 -15.61 -4.53
C ALA A 127 -0.65 -16.24 -4.93
N TYR A 128 -0.60 -17.15 -5.87
CA TYR A 128 -1.74 -17.93 -6.34
C TYR A 128 -1.77 -19.31 -5.68
N SER A 129 -2.97 -19.77 -5.38
CA SER A 129 -3.23 -21.11 -4.85
C SER A 129 -3.08 -22.19 -5.93
N SER A 130 -3.18 -23.45 -5.52
CA SER A 130 -3.27 -24.60 -6.43
C SER A 130 -4.48 -24.59 -7.36
N ALA A 131 -5.47 -23.74 -7.10
CA ALA A 131 -6.64 -23.54 -7.96
C ALA A 131 -6.49 -22.36 -8.94
N GLY A 132 -5.35 -21.63 -8.94
CA GLY A 132 -5.17 -20.42 -9.76
C GLY A 132 -5.92 -19.20 -9.27
N THR A 133 -6.43 -19.22 -8.02
CA THR A 133 -7.04 -18.10 -7.33
C THR A 133 -6.03 -17.45 -6.39
N PRO A 134 -6.18 -16.18 -5.99
CA PRO A 134 -5.25 -15.57 -5.05
C PRO A 134 -5.24 -16.32 -3.71
N ALA A 135 -4.06 -16.61 -3.20
CA ALA A 135 -3.84 -17.23 -1.88
C ALA A 135 -3.47 -16.16 -0.84
N SER A 136 -2.49 -15.32 -1.17
CA SER A 136 -2.08 -14.22 -0.30
C SER A 136 -1.59 -13.03 -1.10
N THR A 137 -1.65 -11.85 -0.50
CA THR A 137 -1.17 -10.60 -1.10
C THR A 137 -0.50 -9.72 -0.07
N TYR A 138 0.45 -8.93 -0.53
CA TYR A 138 1.24 -8.03 0.27
C TYR A 138 1.24 -6.64 -0.35
N TRP A 139 1.33 -5.63 0.49
CA TRP A 139 1.48 -4.25 0.05
C TRP A 139 2.34 -3.45 1.03
N ALA A 140 3.21 -2.60 0.49
CA ALA A 140 4.00 -1.64 1.25
C ALA A 140 4.12 -0.33 0.49
N LYS A 141 4.35 0.78 1.19
CA LYS A 141 4.51 2.09 0.55
C LYS A 141 5.82 2.20 -0.21
N THR A 142 6.88 1.60 0.32
CA THR A 142 8.21 1.53 -0.31
C THR A 142 8.72 0.10 -0.26
N ASP A 143 9.69 -0.24 -1.10
CA ASP A 143 10.26 -1.59 -1.18
C ASP A 143 10.92 -2.06 0.13
N ALA A 144 11.50 -1.14 0.88
CA ALA A 144 12.16 -1.40 2.17
C ALA A 144 11.30 -1.00 3.38
N ASP A 145 9.96 -0.87 3.23
CA ASP A 145 9.10 -0.46 4.33
C ASP A 145 8.95 -1.61 5.35
N LEU A 146 9.01 -1.26 6.62
CA LEU A 146 8.74 -2.20 7.71
C LEU A 146 7.24 -2.37 8.00
N TYR A 147 6.38 -1.52 7.39
CA TYR A 147 4.94 -1.59 7.50
C TYR A 147 4.36 -2.28 6.26
N VAL A 148 4.55 -3.58 6.20
CA VAL A 148 4.01 -4.43 5.13
C VAL A 148 2.65 -4.94 5.55
N GLY A 149 1.63 -4.62 4.78
CA GLY A 149 0.29 -5.18 4.93
C GLY A 149 0.21 -6.55 4.26
N HIS A 150 -0.60 -7.42 4.83
CA HIS A 150 -0.86 -8.77 4.35
C HIS A 150 -2.35 -9.08 4.35
N TYR A 151 -2.79 -9.94 3.44
CA TYR A 151 -4.13 -10.48 3.39
C TYR A 151 -4.09 -11.94 2.86
N PRO A 152 -4.86 -12.91 3.41
CA PRO A 152 -6.02 -12.75 4.31
C PRO A 152 -5.66 -12.52 5.79
N GLU A 153 -4.47 -12.83 6.26
CA GLU A 153 -4.06 -12.59 7.63
C GLU A 153 -3.46 -11.19 7.75
N GLU A 154 -4.14 -10.28 8.45
CA GLU A 154 -3.65 -8.91 8.60
C GLU A 154 -2.40 -8.84 9.46
N ALA A 155 -1.42 -8.04 9.05
CA ALA A 155 -0.26 -7.74 9.85
C ALA A 155 -0.65 -6.97 11.13
N THR A 156 -0.18 -7.42 12.28
CA THR A 156 -0.45 -6.81 13.59
C THR A 156 0.71 -6.00 14.13
N THR A 157 1.93 -6.31 13.66
CA THR A 157 3.16 -5.62 14.08
C THR A 157 4.02 -5.25 12.86
N LYS A 158 4.80 -4.17 12.99
CA LYS A 158 5.77 -3.79 11.97
C LYS A 158 6.84 -4.89 11.82
N GLY A 159 7.25 -5.17 10.60
CA GLY A 159 8.26 -6.19 10.31
C GLY A 159 7.77 -7.63 10.47
N GLN A 160 6.46 -7.85 10.62
CA GLN A 160 5.87 -9.18 10.67
C GLN A 160 5.96 -9.88 9.31
N TYR A 161 5.80 -9.14 8.23
CA TYR A 161 5.89 -9.61 6.86
C TYR A 161 6.91 -8.80 6.06
N SER A 162 7.46 -9.39 5.01
CA SER A 162 8.34 -8.75 4.05
C SER A 162 7.85 -8.98 2.63
N LEU A 163 8.02 -8.00 1.76
CA LEU A 163 7.72 -8.15 0.32
C LEU A 163 8.59 -9.22 -0.35
N THR A 164 9.75 -9.54 0.23
CA THR A 164 10.68 -10.55 -0.31
C THR A 164 10.30 -11.99 0.08
N GLU A 165 9.40 -12.20 1.04
CA GLU A 165 8.99 -13.53 1.48
C GLU A 165 8.29 -14.33 0.36
N ILE A 166 7.58 -13.66 -0.53
CA ILE A 166 6.97 -14.32 -1.71
C ILE A 166 8.03 -14.89 -2.65
N SER A 167 9.23 -14.34 -2.67
CA SER A 167 10.29 -14.82 -3.55
C SER A 167 11.11 -15.97 -2.95
N ALA A 168 10.98 -16.25 -1.66
CA ALA A 168 11.92 -17.10 -0.93
C ALA A 168 11.50 -18.57 -0.81
N ASP A 169 10.20 -18.92 -0.99
CA ASP A 169 9.75 -20.29 -0.79
C ASP A 169 9.36 -20.97 -2.10
N GLU A 170 10.21 -21.94 -2.47
CA GLU A 170 10.14 -23.01 -3.48
C GLU A 170 10.30 -22.61 -4.94
#